data_c41d4a9a8380b13d9009fca40b0dc0a4
#
_entry.id   c41d4a9a8380b13d9009fca40b0dc0a4
#
_cell.length_a   1.000
_cell.length_b   1.000
_cell.length_c   1.000
_cell.angle_alpha   90.00
_cell.angle_beta   90.00
_cell.angle_gamma   90.00
#
_symmetry.space_group_name_H-M   'P 1'
#
loop_
_entity.id
_entity.type
_entity.pdbx_description
1 polymer ?
#
loop_
_entity_poly.entity_id
_entity_poly.type
_entity_poly.pdbx_seq_one_letter_code
_entity_poly.pdbx_strand_id
1 'polypeptide(L)'
;MVDNDGKHVATLHVTRVEVTRFADVPDEFALAEAEGDLNAADFRASHLEYWTCAGEEITDDTQVVQVYFELLSHRLRELQPNDAEWIHRACQDPDIQRWTMVPRPYTREHAESFVVDRGGELSAYAIVSAPTNEPVGVAGLHHVRDGVASVGYWVAPWGRGNGAAADALRILRTIIGHTTQAHTVRALIAETNVASRRTAERANFTMAGLDSDTCPDGTNQAVALRYEIPAH
;
A
#
# COMPACT_ATOMS: atom_id res chain seq x y z
N MET A 1 12.84 0.78 -1.09
CA MET A 1 14.27 0.78 -1.47
C MET A 1 14.69 2.20 -1.80
N VAL A 2 15.89 2.54 -1.45
CA VAL A 2 16.52 3.83 -1.78
C VAL A 2 17.90 3.57 -2.39
N ASP A 3 18.39 4.50 -3.22
CA ASP A 3 19.75 4.47 -3.73
C ASP A 3 20.77 4.98 -2.67
N ASN A 4 22.04 5.08 -3.05
CA ASN A 4 23.12 5.51 -2.15
C ASN A 4 22.97 6.98 -1.68
N ASP A 5 22.18 7.79 -2.38
CA ASP A 5 21.88 9.18 -2.02
C ASP A 5 20.60 9.30 -1.20
N GLY A 6 19.98 8.17 -0.82
CA GLY A 6 18.72 8.11 -0.05
C GLY A 6 17.48 8.42 -0.90
N LYS A 7 17.60 8.49 -2.23
CA LYS A 7 16.47 8.72 -3.12
C LYS A 7 15.67 7.43 -3.30
N HIS A 8 14.35 7.54 -3.21
CA HIS A 8 13.44 6.42 -3.45
C HIS A 8 13.58 5.90 -4.90
N VAL A 9 13.83 4.59 -5.03
CA VAL A 9 13.95 3.91 -6.33
C VAL A 9 12.84 2.89 -6.56
N ALA A 10 12.37 2.21 -5.51
CA ALA A 10 11.31 1.22 -5.61
C ALA A 10 10.57 1.01 -4.30
N THR A 11 9.30 0.64 -4.37
CA THR A 11 8.52 0.14 -3.24
C THR A 11 8.29 -1.36 -3.46
N LEU A 12 8.73 -2.17 -2.50
CA LEU A 12 8.55 -3.61 -2.49
C LEU A 12 7.44 -3.98 -1.51
N HIS A 13 6.64 -4.95 -1.88
CA HIS A 13 5.70 -5.62 -0.98
C HIS A 13 6.19 -7.04 -0.74
N VAL A 14 6.64 -7.31 0.48
CA VAL A 14 7.05 -8.66 0.87
C VAL A 14 5.81 -9.55 0.93
N THR A 15 5.80 -10.60 0.13
CA THR A 15 4.66 -11.52 0.01
C THR A 15 4.84 -12.76 0.87
N ARG A 16 6.10 -13.19 1.09
CA ARG A 16 6.44 -14.39 1.84
C ARG A 16 7.87 -14.29 2.38
N VAL A 17 8.09 -14.83 3.56
CA VAL A 17 9.43 -15.04 4.15
C VAL A 17 9.52 -16.49 4.58
N GLU A 18 10.55 -17.18 4.14
CA GLU A 18 10.82 -18.58 4.50
C GLU A 18 12.22 -18.71 5.06
N VAL A 19 12.39 -19.62 6.00
CA VAL A 19 13.71 -20.03 6.52
C VAL A 19 13.92 -21.48 6.11
N THR A 20 14.95 -21.70 5.31
CA THR A 20 15.30 -23.05 4.82
C THR A 20 16.77 -23.34 5.04
N ARG A 21 17.18 -24.62 4.93
CA ARG A 21 18.60 -24.91 4.86
C ARG A 21 19.16 -24.44 3.53
N PHE A 22 20.42 -24.07 3.50
CA PHE A 22 21.10 -23.64 2.28
C PHE A 22 21.02 -24.71 1.17
N ALA A 23 21.13 -26.00 1.53
CA ALA A 23 20.96 -27.11 0.59
C ALA A 23 19.57 -27.21 -0.05
N ASP A 24 18.54 -26.68 0.63
CA ASP A 24 17.13 -26.85 0.23
C ASP A 24 16.57 -25.61 -0.50
N VAL A 25 17.39 -24.62 -0.84
CA VAL A 25 16.99 -23.47 -1.66
C VAL A 25 16.46 -23.98 -3.01
N PRO A 26 15.21 -23.64 -3.40
CA PRO A 26 14.61 -24.16 -4.63
C PRO A 26 15.06 -23.39 -5.87
N ASP A 27 14.98 -24.05 -7.04
CA ASP A 27 15.30 -23.44 -8.34
C ASP A 27 14.47 -22.17 -8.62
N GLU A 28 13.21 -22.17 -8.18
CA GLU A 28 12.31 -21.00 -8.33
C GLU A 28 12.89 -19.75 -7.66
N PHE A 29 13.46 -19.90 -6.45
CA PHE A 29 14.06 -18.79 -5.73
C PHE A 29 15.34 -18.33 -6.42
N ALA A 30 16.24 -19.24 -6.78
CA ALA A 30 17.49 -18.93 -7.47
C ALA A 30 17.27 -18.18 -8.80
N LEU A 31 16.28 -18.59 -9.58
CA LEU A 31 15.90 -17.91 -10.82
C LEU A 31 15.29 -16.53 -10.57
N ALA A 32 14.51 -16.37 -9.49
CA ALA A 32 13.81 -15.12 -9.19
C ALA A 32 14.77 -14.01 -8.72
N GLU A 33 15.92 -14.34 -8.12
CA GLU A 33 16.93 -13.35 -7.74
C GLU A 33 17.56 -12.64 -8.94
N ALA A 34 17.52 -13.27 -10.12
CA ALA A 34 17.99 -12.70 -11.39
C ALA A 34 19.48 -12.24 -11.38
N GLU A 35 20.29 -12.84 -10.52
CA GLU A 35 21.73 -12.54 -10.40
C GLU A 35 22.59 -13.33 -11.39
N GLY A 36 21.96 -14.13 -12.26
CA GLY A 36 22.62 -14.89 -13.32
C GLY A 36 22.64 -16.40 -13.08
N ASP A 37 22.20 -16.85 -11.92
CA ASP A 37 22.09 -18.27 -11.60
C ASP A 37 20.94 -18.92 -12.40
N LEU A 38 21.18 -20.11 -12.93
CA LEU A 38 20.23 -20.83 -13.77
C LEU A 38 19.41 -21.87 -12.99
N ASN A 39 19.81 -22.17 -11.76
CA ASN A 39 19.18 -23.16 -10.88
C ASN A 39 19.76 -23.05 -9.47
N ALA A 40 19.20 -23.81 -8.52
CA ALA A 40 19.66 -23.83 -7.14
C ALA A 40 21.10 -24.34 -6.95
N ALA A 41 21.63 -25.14 -7.87
CA ALA A 41 23.03 -25.60 -7.78
C ALA A 41 24.01 -24.46 -8.13
N ASP A 42 23.69 -23.66 -9.15
CA ASP A 42 24.48 -22.47 -9.53
C ASP A 42 24.40 -21.43 -8.41
N PHE A 43 23.20 -21.15 -7.88
CA PHE A 43 22.97 -20.29 -6.72
C PHE A 43 23.86 -20.70 -5.52
N ARG A 44 23.86 -21.98 -5.15
CA ARG A 44 24.69 -22.43 -4.03
C ARG A 44 26.19 -22.28 -4.30
N ALA A 45 26.61 -22.50 -5.53
CA ALA A 45 28.02 -22.36 -5.88
C ALA A 45 28.48 -20.90 -5.80
N SER A 46 27.74 -19.97 -6.40
CA SER A 46 28.05 -18.53 -6.39
C SER A 46 28.02 -17.93 -5.00
N HIS A 47 26.99 -18.26 -4.21
CA HIS A 47 26.83 -17.77 -2.85
C HIS A 47 27.85 -18.35 -1.87
N LEU A 48 28.20 -19.64 -2.00
CA LEU A 48 29.26 -20.23 -1.19
C LEU A 48 30.62 -19.56 -1.45
N GLU A 49 30.93 -19.26 -2.71
CA GLU A 49 32.14 -18.51 -3.06
C GLU A 49 32.14 -17.12 -2.44
N TYR A 50 31.04 -16.37 -2.59
CA TYR A 50 30.88 -15.02 -2.04
C TYR A 50 31.05 -14.99 -0.52
N TRP A 51 30.33 -15.84 0.22
CA TRP A 51 30.38 -15.88 1.69
C TRP A 51 31.73 -16.38 2.22
N THR A 52 32.34 -17.34 1.52
CA THR A 52 33.70 -17.77 1.88
C THR A 52 34.71 -16.61 1.72
N CYS A 53 34.61 -15.83 0.65
CA CYS A 53 35.42 -14.63 0.48
C CYS A 53 35.14 -13.55 1.54
N ALA A 54 33.92 -13.49 2.04
CA ALA A 54 33.53 -12.61 3.15
C ALA A 54 33.96 -13.12 4.54
N GLY A 55 34.52 -14.33 4.63
CA GLY A 55 34.99 -14.93 5.89
C GLY A 55 33.89 -15.68 6.66
N GLU A 56 32.77 -16.00 6.02
CA GLU A 56 31.67 -16.74 6.61
C GLU A 56 31.79 -18.24 6.33
N GLU A 57 31.52 -19.07 7.35
CA GLU A 57 31.44 -20.52 7.21
C GLU A 57 30.00 -20.96 6.90
N ILE A 58 29.75 -21.35 5.64
CA ILE A 58 28.46 -21.84 5.18
C ILE A 58 28.52 -23.32 4.92
N THR A 59 27.53 -24.04 5.41
CA THR A 59 27.34 -25.49 5.20
C THR A 59 25.97 -25.76 4.61
N ASP A 60 25.71 -26.97 4.15
CA ASP A 60 24.41 -27.39 3.67
C ASP A 60 23.28 -27.19 4.70
N ASP A 61 23.60 -27.25 6.00
CA ASP A 61 22.65 -27.07 7.09
C ASP A 61 22.50 -25.62 7.56
N THR A 62 23.28 -24.69 7.00
CA THR A 62 23.16 -23.26 7.32
C THR A 62 21.76 -22.75 7.00
N GLN A 63 21.11 -22.07 7.97
CA GLN A 63 19.80 -21.50 7.79
C GLN A 63 19.91 -20.20 6.96
N VAL A 64 19.17 -20.12 5.87
CA VAL A 64 19.05 -18.95 5.01
C VAL A 64 17.63 -18.43 4.99
N VAL A 65 17.48 -17.12 4.90
CA VAL A 65 16.18 -16.45 4.84
C VAL A 65 15.89 -16.08 3.40
N GLN A 66 14.84 -16.67 2.85
CA GLN A 66 14.32 -16.36 1.52
C GLN A 66 13.22 -15.31 1.65
N VAL A 67 13.39 -14.17 0.99
CA VAL A 67 12.42 -13.07 1.00
C VAL A 67 11.80 -12.93 -0.38
N TYR A 68 10.52 -13.25 -0.49
CA TYR A 68 9.74 -13.08 -1.72
C TYR A 68 9.01 -11.75 -1.70
N PHE A 69 9.05 -11.03 -2.79
CA PHE A 69 8.40 -9.72 -2.90
C PHE A 69 7.89 -9.44 -4.30
N GLU A 70 6.97 -8.51 -4.40
CA GLU A 70 6.53 -7.92 -5.66
C GLU A 70 6.83 -6.42 -5.68
N LEU A 71 7.10 -5.89 -6.87
CA LEU A 71 7.32 -4.47 -7.08
C LEU A 71 5.98 -3.75 -7.16
N LEU A 72 5.76 -2.77 -6.30
CA LEU A 72 4.58 -1.91 -6.38
C LEU A 72 4.79 -0.80 -7.42
N SER A 73 3.75 -0.55 -8.20
CA SER A 73 3.74 0.51 -9.22
C SER A 73 3.47 1.90 -8.63
N HIS A 74 3.13 1.98 -7.34
CA HIS A 74 2.80 3.22 -6.65
C HIS A 74 3.53 3.30 -5.31
N ARG A 75 3.71 4.54 -4.84
CA ARG A 75 4.24 4.84 -3.50
C ARG A 75 3.36 5.87 -2.81
N LEU A 76 3.51 5.99 -1.50
CA LEU A 76 2.91 7.08 -0.72
C LEU A 76 3.98 8.13 -0.41
N ARG A 77 3.61 9.40 -0.47
CA ARG A 77 4.39 10.51 0.07
C ARG A 77 3.49 11.49 0.82
N GLU A 78 4.06 12.23 1.74
CA GLU A 78 3.34 13.31 2.40
C GLU A 78 2.77 14.31 1.40
N LEU A 79 1.62 14.89 1.76
CA LEU A 79 1.01 15.98 1.00
C LEU A 79 1.91 17.21 1.05
N GLN A 80 1.97 17.93 -0.04
CA GLN A 80 2.74 19.16 -0.21
C GLN A 80 1.79 20.31 -0.59
N PRO A 81 2.12 21.59 -0.31
CA PRO A 81 1.23 22.71 -0.63
C PRO A 81 0.82 22.78 -2.10
N ASN A 82 1.70 22.38 -3.03
CA ASN A 82 1.40 22.35 -4.47
C ASN A 82 0.46 21.21 -4.88
N ASP A 83 0.13 20.28 -3.98
CA ASP A 83 -0.87 19.24 -4.26
C ASP A 83 -2.30 19.79 -4.31
N ALA A 84 -2.55 20.96 -3.74
CA ALA A 84 -3.88 21.57 -3.73
C ALA A 84 -4.48 21.71 -5.14
N GLU A 85 -3.67 21.98 -6.15
CA GLU A 85 -4.15 22.18 -7.52
C GLU A 85 -4.71 20.87 -8.13
N TRP A 86 -3.96 19.78 -8.05
CA TRP A 86 -4.44 18.51 -8.61
C TRP A 86 -5.54 17.87 -7.75
N ILE A 87 -5.53 18.07 -6.42
CA ILE A 87 -6.60 17.65 -5.53
C ILE A 87 -7.90 18.37 -5.88
N HIS A 88 -7.85 19.72 -6.04
CA HIS A 88 -9.01 20.46 -6.48
C HIS A 88 -9.57 19.93 -7.79
N ARG A 89 -8.72 19.69 -8.79
CA ARG A 89 -9.12 19.13 -10.08
C ARG A 89 -9.73 17.74 -9.93
N ALA A 90 -9.12 16.85 -9.13
CA ALA A 90 -9.59 15.50 -8.91
C ALA A 90 -10.95 15.46 -8.23
N CYS A 91 -11.16 16.29 -7.22
CA CYS A 91 -12.41 16.34 -6.44
C CYS A 91 -13.61 16.98 -7.18
N GLN A 92 -13.41 17.44 -8.44
CA GLN A 92 -14.53 17.74 -9.35
C GLN A 92 -15.15 16.47 -9.96
N ASP A 93 -14.47 15.34 -9.86
CA ASP A 93 -14.96 14.07 -10.40
C ASP A 93 -16.23 13.60 -9.65
N PRO A 94 -17.31 13.25 -10.38
CA PRO A 94 -18.58 12.86 -9.76
C PRO A 94 -18.48 11.57 -8.94
N ASP A 95 -17.58 10.64 -9.28
CA ASP A 95 -17.40 9.41 -8.53
C ASP A 95 -16.68 9.69 -7.19
N ILE A 96 -15.65 10.56 -7.17
CA ILE A 96 -15.02 10.98 -5.92
C ILE A 96 -16.07 11.65 -5.02
N GLN A 97 -16.86 12.56 -5.57
CA GLN A 97 -17.94 13.20 -4.83
C GLN A 97 -19.01 12.21 -4.35
N ARG A 98 -19.31 11.18 -5.14
CA ARG A 98 -20.30 10.16 -4.79
C ARG A 98 -19.87 9.32 -3.59
N TRP A 99 -18.61 8.90 -3.55
CA TRP A 99 -18.12 7.89 -2.61
C TRP A 99 -17.34 8.43 -1.42
N THR A 100 -17.20 9.76 -1.32
CA THR A 100 -16.44 10.39 -0.24
C THR A 100 -17.22 11.52 0.44
N MET A 101 -16.71 11.99 1.56
CA MET A 101 -17.27 13.12 2.32
C MET A 101 -16.72 14.48 1.88
N VAL A 102 -16.09 14.60 0.70
CA VAL A 102 -15.59 15.87 0.21
C VAL A 102 -16.72 16.91 0.09
N PRO A 103 -16.50 18.18 0.46
CA PRO A 103 -17.50 19.25 0.33
C PRO A 103 -18.06 19.38 -1.08
N ARG A 104 -19.30 19.81 -1.21
CA ARG A 104 -19.99 20.02 -2.50
C ARG A 104 -20.68 21.40 -2.52
N PRO A 105 -20.26 22.32 -3.40
CA PRO A 105 -19.17 22.20 -4.38
C PRO A 105 -17.79 22.13 -3.72
N TYR A 106 -16.85 21.43 -4.35
CA TYR A 106 -15.47 21.39 -3.89
C TYR A 106 -14.72 22.59 -4.46
N THR A 107 -14.17 23.43 -3.60
CA THR A 107 -13.48 24.67 -4.01
C THR A 107 -11.96 24.52 -3.87
N ARG A 108 -11.22 25.48 -4.41
CA ARG A 108 -9.77 25.53 -4.29
C ARG A 108 -9.34 25.69 -2.82
N GLU A 109 -10.07 26.53 -2.06
CA GLU A 109 -9.81 26.74 -0.64
C GLU A 109 -9.95 25.44 0.17
N HIS A 110 -10.90 24.57 -0.20
CA HIS A 110 -11.03 23.25 0.41
C HIS A 110 -9.78 22.39 0.17
N ALA A 111 -9.20 22.42 -1.04
CA ALA A 111 -7.98 21.69 -1.35
C ALA A 111 -6.76 22.29 -0.63
N GLU A 112 -6.63 23.60 -0.58
CA GLU A 112 -5.56 24.31 0.13
C GLU A 112 -5.62 24.03 1.64
N SER A 113 -6.80 24.00 2.23
CA SER A 113 -7.00 23.62 3.64
C SER A 113 -6.63 22.14 3.87
N PHE A 114 -7.10 21.26 3.00
CA PHE A 114 -6.86 19.80 3.13
C PHE A 114 -5.36 19.45 3.10
N VAL A 115 -4.55 20.08 2.28
CA VAL A 115 -3.10 19.79 2.24
C VAL A 115 -2.37 20.26 3.50
N VAL A 116 -2.96 21.18 4.27
CA VAL A 116 -2.39 21.71 5.52
C VAL A 116 -2.87 20.91 6.73
N ASP A 117 -4.19 20.77 6.89
CA ASP A 117 -4.83 20.22 8.08
C ASP A 117 -5.33 18.76 7.93
N ARG A 118 -5.24 18.22 6.71
CA ARG A 118 -5.66 16.85 6.35
C ARG A 118 -7.15 16.57 6.58
N GLY A 119 -7.97 17.60 6.75
CA GLY A 119 -9.41 17.45 7.00
C GLY A 119 -9.74 16.74 8.32
N GLY A 120 -8.83 16.79 9.31
CA GLY A 120 -8.99 16.10 10.60
C GLY A 120 -8.52 14.65 10.62
N GLU A 121 -7.94 14.12 9.54
CA GLU A 121 -7.31 12.80 9.52
C GLU A 121 -6.01 12.78 10.31
N LEU A 122 -5.66 11.63 10.91
CA LEU A 122 -4.37 11.47 11.60
C LEU A 122 -3.20 11.56 10.63
N SER A 123 -3.35 11.00 9.43
CA SER A 123 -2.38 11.16 8.35
C SER A 123 -3.07 11.06 6.99
N ALA A 124 -2.56 11.80 6.00
CA ALA A 124 -2.98 11.71 4.61
C ALA A 124 -1.75 11.79 3.70
N TYR A 125 -1.75 10.96 2.67
CA TYR A 125 -0.65 10.80 1.73
C TYR A 125 -1.15 10.93 0.29
N ALA A 126 -0.35 11.54 -0.56
CA ALA A 126 -0.52 11.43 -1.99
C ALA A 126 -0.10 10.03 -2.45
N ILE A 127 -0.95 9.38 -3.24
CA ILE A 127 -0.59 8.17 -4.00
C ILE A 127 0.10 8.64 -5.27
N VAL A 128 1.33 8.21 -5.49
CA VAL A 128 2.16 8.66 -6.61
C VAL A 128 2.51 7.46 -7.50
N SER A 129 2.31 7.60 -8.79
CA SER A 129 2.74 6.63 -9.80
C SER A 129 4.28 6.57 -9.83
N ALA A 130 4.87 5.38 -9.64
CA ALA A 130 6.33 5.24 -9.65
C ALA A 130 6.95 5.56 -11.01
N PRO A 131 6.39 5.12 -12.16
CA PRO A 131 6.95 5.41 -13.47
C PRO A 131 6.91 6.89 -13.87
N THR A 132 5.83 7.62 -13.53
CA THR A 132 5.65 9.02 -13.99
C THR A 132 5.92 10.05 -12.91
N ASN A 133 6.03 9.62 -11.64
CA ASN A 133 6.11 10.47 -10.47
C ASN A 133 4.92 11.45 -10.32
N GLU A 134 3.80 11.17 -10.98
CA GLU A 134 2.59 11.97 -10.92
C GLU A 134 1.68 11.52 -9.77
N PRO A 135 1.06 12.46 -9.04
CA PRO A 135 0.06 12.13 -8.03
C PRO A 135 -1.24 11.67 -8.71
N VAL A 136 -1.78 10.55 -8.23
CA VAL A 136 -2.96 9.90 -8.81
C VAL A 136 -4.09 9.67 -7.82
N GLY A 137 -3.93 10.04 -6.55
CA GLY A 137 -4.95 9.84 -5.53
C GLY A 137 -4.47 10.24 -4.14
N VAL A 138 -5.32 10.02 -3.16
CA VAL A 138 -5.02 10.21 -1.73
C VAL A 138 -5.41 8.95 -0.97
N ALA A 139 -4.60 8.59 0.02
CA ALA A 139 -4.90 7.56 0.99
C ALA A 139 -4.52 8.06 2.39
N GLY A 140 -5.33 7.74 3.40
CA GLY A 140 -5.13 8.27 4.75
C GLY A 140 -5.59 7.34 5.86
N LEU A 141 -5.12 7.65 7.07
CA LEU A 141 -5.54 7.08 8.33
C LEU A 141 -6.47 8.09 9.01
N HIS A 142 -7.74 7.74 9.14
CA HIS A 142 -8.74 8.61 9.78
C HIS A 142 -8.53 8.66 11.30
N HIS A 143 -8.49 7.50 11.94
CA HIS A 143 -8.30 7.38 13.38
C HIS A 143 -7.83 5.98 13.79
N VAL A 144 -7.34 5.86 15.01
CA VAL A 144 -7.11 4.57 15.69
C VAL A 144 -7.96 4.56 16.93
N ARG A 145 -8.86 3.57 17.06
CA ARG A 145 -9.74 3.37 18.23
C ARG A 145 -9.83 1.90 18.57
N ASP A 146 -9.70 1.56 19.83
CA ASP A 146 -9.81 0.18 20.34
C ASP A 146 -8.93 -0.81 19.56
N GLY A 147 -7.70 -0.39 19.17
CA GLY A 147 -6.78 -1.20 18.40
C GLY A 147 -7.14 -1.37 16.92
N VAL A 148 -8.13 -0.63 16.42
CA VAL A 148 -8.54 -0.63 15.01
C VAL A 148 -8.17 0.69 14.34
N ALA A 149 -7.38 0.63 13.29
CA ALA A 149 -7.02 1.75 12.41
C ALA A 149 -8.02 1.86 11.26
N SER A 150 -8.75 2.96 11.17
CA SER A 150 -9.69 3.21 10.06
C SER A 150 -8.99 3.96 8.94
N VAL A 151 -9.05 3.41 7.72
CA VAL A 151 -8.40 3.98 6.54
C VAL A 151 -9.40 4.32 5.44
N GLY A 152 -9.02 5.32 4.63
CA GLY A 152 -9.78 5.71 3.45
C GLY A 152 -8.86 6.07 2.29
N TYR A 153 -9.44 6.07 1.09
CA TYR A 153 -8.72 6.42 -0.13
C TYR A 153 -9.66 6.84 -1.26
N TRP A 154 -9.12 7.58 -2.18
CA TRP A 154 -9.73 7.83 -3.48
C TRP A 154 -8.66 7.97 -4.56
N VAL A 155 -9.01 7.67 -5.80
CA VAL A 155 -8.11 7.74 -6.96
C VAL A 155 -8.71 8.67 -8.00
N ALA A 156 -7.89 9.61 -8.46
CA ALA A 156 -8.24 10.54 -9.53
C ALA A 156 -8.54 9.79 -10.84
N PRO A 157 -9.41 10.33 -11.71
CA PRO A 157 -9.78 9.66 -12.98
C PRO A 157 -8.58 9.18 -13.80
N TRP A 158 -7.50 9.98 -13.84
CA TRP A 158 -6.29 9.65 -14.61
C TRP A 158 -5.40 8.57 -13.98
N GLY A 159 -5.66 8.17 -12.72
CA GLY A 159 -4.90 7.12 -12.02
C GLY A 159 -5.65 5.80 -11.88
N ARG A 160 -6.91 5.72 -12.34
CA ARG A 160 -7.74 4.51 -12.18
C ARG A 160 -7.29 3.36 -13.08
N GLY A 161 -7.61 2.14 -12.67
CA GLY A 161 -7.34 0.93 -13.45
C GLY A 161 -5.96 0.33 -13.28
N ASN A 162 -4.99 1.03 -12.64
CA ASN A 162 -3.58 0.65 -12.54
C ASN A 162 -3.17 0.13 -11.15
N GLY A 163 -4.12 -0.23 -10.28
CA GLY A 163 -3.81 -0.80 -8.96
C GLY A 163 -3.48 0.22 -7.85
N ALA A 164 -3.50 1.53 -8.13
CA ALA A 164 -3.06 2.59 -7.23
C ALA A 164 -3.64 2.50 -5.80
N ALA A 165 -4.94 2.26 -5.67
CA ALA A 165 -5.59 2.15 -4.37
C ALA A 165 -5.21 0.85 -3.62
N ALA A 166 -5.01 -0.27 -4.32
CA ALA A 166 -4.58 -1.52 -3.69
C ALA A 166 -3.14 -1.40 -3.17
N ASP A 167 -2.23 -0.82 -3.96
CA ASP A 167 -0.86 -0.54 -3.52
C ASP A 167 -0.85 0.41 -2.31
N ALA A 168 -1.68 1.46 -2.34
CA ALA A 168 -1.81 2.40 -1.23
C ALA A 168 -2.27 1.71 0.07
N LEU A 169 -3.26 0.81 0.00
CA LEU A 169 -3.73 0.05 1.16
C LEU A 169 -2.64 -0.86 1.74
N ARG A 170 -1.85 -1.55 0.89
CA ARG A 170 -0.72 -2.38 1.32
C ARG A 170 0.34 -1.57 2.05
N ILE A 171 0.70 -0.40 1.48
CA ILE A 171 1.69 0.51 2.10
C ILE A 171 1.14 1.09 3.40
N LEU A 172 -0.12 1.56 3.44
CA LEU A 172 -0.74 2.07 4.67
C LEU A 172 -0.76 1.02 5.78
N ARG A 173 -1.09 -0.24 5.47
CA ARG A 173 -1.02 -1.34 6.43
C ARG A 173 0.36 -1.42 7.07
N THR A 174 1.43 -1.40 6.27
CA THR A 174 2.81 -1.45 6.76
C THR A 174 3.14 -0.22 7.63
N ILE A 175 2.77 0.98 7.19
CA ILE A 175 2.98 2.21 7.99
C ILE A 175 2.25 2.09 9.33
N ILE A 176 0.97 1.71 9.33
CA ILE A 176 0.15 1.58 10.52
C ILE A 176 0.74 0.57 11.51
N GLY A 177 1.14 -0.60 11.01
CA GLY A 177 1.76 -1.64 11.83
C GLY A 177 3.05 -1.16 12.54
N HIS A 178 3.84 -0.29 11.90
CA HIS A 178 5.08 0.22 12.49
C HIS A 178 4.91 1.48 13.34
N THR A 179 3.87 2.28 13.09
CA THR A 179 3.73 3.62 13.71
C THR A 179 2.61 3.72 14.73
N THR A 180 1.76 2.71 14.86
CA THR A 180 0.62 2.71 15.77
C THR A 180 0.55 1.45 16.63
N GLN A 181 -0.36 1.42 17.60
CA GLN A 181 -0.68 0.23 18.38
C GLN A 181 -1.89 -0.54 17.82
N ALA A 182 -2.28 -0.27 16.56
CA ALA A 182 -3.38 -0.98 15.95
C ALA A 182 -2.98 -2.44 15.65
N HIS A 183 -3.90 -3.35 15.93
CA HIS A 183 -3.78 -4.77 15.55
C HIS A 183 -4.63 -5.11 14.32
N THR A 184 -5.55 -4.21 13.91
CA THR A 184 -6.41 -4.38 12.74
C THR A 184 -6.46 -3.08 11.93
N VAL A 185 -6.36 -3.20 10.61
CA VAL A 185 -6.65 -2.12 9.66
C VAL A 185 -8.02 -2.35 9.06
N ARG A 186 -8.88 -1.34 9.07
CA ARG A 186 -10.25 -1.40 8.59
C ARG A 186 -10.53 -0.34 7.53
N ALA A 187 -11.15 -0.75 6.43
CA ALA A 187 -11.81 0.15 5.47
C ALA A 187 -13.32 -0.04 5.53
N LEU A 188 -14.08 1.05 5.70
CA LEU A 188 -15.54 1.04 5.55
C LEU A 188 -15.89 1.37 4.11
N ILE A 189 -16.63 0.50 3.46
CA ILE A 189 -16.94 0.60 2.03
C ILE A 189 -18.43 0.45 1.82
N ALA A 190 -19.05 1.39 1.09
CA ALA A 190 -20.44 1.29 0.70
C ALA A 190 -20.72 -0.05 -0.02
N GLU A 191 -21.77 -0.75 0.35
CA GLU A 191 -22.18 -2.01 -0.28
C GLU A 191 -22.30 -1.87 -1.82
N THR A 192 -22.77 -0.73 -2.26
CA THR A 192 -22.94 -0.36 -3.67
C THR A 192 -21.65 -0.01 -4.40
N ASN A 193 -20.54 0.27 -3.68
CA ASN A 193 -19.23 0.61 -4.28
C ASN A 193 -18.42 -0.65 -4.63
N VAL A 194 -18.85 -1.34 -5.70
CA VAL A 194 -18.22 -2.58 -6.17
C VAL A 194 -16.72 -2.38 -6.50
N ALA A 195 -16.33 -1.22 -7.03
CA ALA A 195 -14.93 -0.94 -7.38
C ALA A 195 -14.03 -0.89 -6.13
N SER A 196 -14.48 -0.22 -5.07
CA SER A 196 -13.73 -0.14 -3.81
C SER A 196 -13.66 -1.49 -3.11
N ARG A 197 -14.76 -2.28 -3.12
CA ARG A 197 -14.77 -3.64 -2.57
C ARG A 197 -13.72 -4.54 -3.23
N ARG A 198 -13.67 -4.57 -4.57
CA ARG A 198 -12.66 -5.32 -5.33
C ARG A 198 -11.23 -4.81 -5.05
N THR A 199 -11.07 -3.52 -4.80
CA THR A 199 -9.77 -2.94 -4.43
C THR A 199 -9.30 -3.46 -3.07
N ALA A 200 -10.17 -3.46 -2.07
CA ALA A 200 -9.87 -3.99 -0.74
C ALA A 200 -9.49 -5.49 -0.82
N GLU A 201 -10.26 -6.29 -1.56
CA GLU A 201 -9.98 -7.71 -1.78
C GLU A 201 -8.60 -7.94 -2.44
N ARG A 202 -8.24 -7.13 -3.46
CA ARG A 202 -6.90 -7.18 -4.08
C ARG A 202 -5.76 -6.78 -3.13
N ALA A 203 -6.06 -5.99 -2.12
CA ALA A 203 -5.11 -5.62 -1.06
C ALA A 203 -5.14 -6.63 0.11
N ASN A 204 -5.75 -7.80 -0.08
CA ASN A 204 -5.90 -8.90 0.88
C ASN A 204 -6.77 -8.56 2.11
N PHE A 205 -7.58 -7.51 2.05
CA PHE A 205 -8.61 -7.29 3.06
C PHE A 205 -9.76 -8.28 2.87
N THR A 206 -10.31 -8.78 3.95
CA THR A 206 -11.46 -9.68 3.97
C THR A 206 -12.70 -8.97 4.46
N MET A 207 -13.85 -9.30 3.90
CA MET A 207 -15.14 -8.78 4.37
C MET A 207 -15.49 -9.40 5.73
N ALA A 208 -15.52 -8.57 6.77
CA ALA A 208 -15.71 -8.98 8.16
C ALA A 208 -17.16 -8.76 8.68
N GLY A 209 -18.05 -8.27 7.84
CA GLY A 209 -19.46 -8.07 8.17
C GLY A 209 -19.98 -6.67 7.85
N LEU A 210 -21.21 -6.41 8.31
CA LEU A 210 -21.83 -5.09 8.21
C LEU A 210 -21.34 -4.20 9.36
N ASP A 211 -21.28 -2.89 9.11
CA ASP A 211 -21.04 -1.90 10.16
C ASP A 211 -22.35 -1.22 10.56
N SER A 212 -22.37 -0.63 11.76
CA SER A 212 -23.49 0.21 12.22
C SER A 212 -23.51 1.58 11.53
N ASP A 213 -22.34 2.02 11.03
CA ASP A 213 -22.20 3.26 10.30
C ASP A 213 -22.69 3.09 8.85
N THR A 214 -22.79 4.23 8.16
CA THR A 214 -23.13 4.27 6.74
C THR A 214 -22.00 4.92 5.96
N CYS A 215 -21.94 4.63 4.65
CA CYS A 215 -21.02 5.24 3.72
C CYS A 215 -21.76 6.13 2.72
N PRO A 216 -21.12 7.19 2.21
CA PRO A 216 -21.70 8.02 1.16
C PRO A 216 -22.03 7.22 -0.11
N ASP A 217 -23.18 7.51 -0.73
CA ASP A 217 -23.56 7.08 -2.07
C ASP A 217 -24.27 8.25 -2.78
N GLY A 218 -23.51 9.22 -3.24
CA GLY A 218 -24.02 10.45 -3.81
C GLY A 218 -24.70 11.35 -2.78
N THR A 219 -25.99 11.58 -2.94
CA THR A 219 -26.83 12.29 -1.97
C THR A 219 -27.46 11.36 -0.92
N ASN A 220 -27.29 10.06 -1.08
CA ASN A 220 -27.81 9.02 -0.20
C ASN A 220 -26.72 8.48 0.72
N GLN A 221 -27.15 7.61 1.63
CA GLN A 221 -26.27 6.78 2.44
C GLN A 221 -26.49 5.32 2.07
N ALA A 222 -25.41 4.56 2.00
CA ALA A 222 -25.43 3.12 1.79
C ALA A 222 -24.96 2.37 3.03
N VAL A 223 -25.35 1.12 3.17
CA VAL A 223 -24.84 0.22 4.20
C VAL A 223 -23.32 0.14 4.07
N ALA A 224 -22.62 0.29 5.18
CA ALA A 224 -21.17 0.13 5.24
C ALA A 224 -20.80 -1.34 5.46
N LEU A 225 -19.92 -1.85 4.62
CA LEU A 225 -19.27 -3.13 4.78
C LEU A 225 -17.88 -2.92 5.41
N ARG A 226 -17.55 -3.72 6.42
CA ARG A 226 -16.21 -3.75 7.01
C ARG A 226 -15.31 -4.66 6.21
N TYR A 227 -14.24 -4.10 5.69
CA TYR A 227 -13.13 -4.83 5.12
C TYR A 227 -11.92 -4.71 6.05
N GLU A 228 -11.37 -5.83 6.51
CA GLU A 228 -10.36 -5.85 7.57
C GLU A 228 -9.17 -6.73 7.20
N ILE A 229 -8.00 -6.35 7.74
CA ILE A 229 -6.75 -7.12 7.66
C ILE A 229 -5.97 -6.92 8.97
N PRO A 230 -5.21 -7.92 9.49
CA PRO A 230 -4.27 -7.70 10.57
C PRO A 230 -3.25 -6.62 10.22
N ALA A 231 -2.86 -5.77 11.19
CA ALA A 231 -1.88 -4.70 10.98
C ALA A 231 -0.44 -5.26 10.80
N HIS A 232 -0.19 -6.45 11.35
CA HIS A 232 1.11 -7.15 11.31
C HIS A 232 1.02 -8.48 10.60
#